data_ac15b70f298db59e5acef4a8a48ff676
#
_entry.id   ac15b70f298db59e5acef4a8a48ff676
#
_cell.length_a   1.000
_cell.length_b   1.000
_cell.length_c   1.000
_cell.angle_alpha   90.00
_cell.angle_beta   90.00
_cell.angle_gamma   90.00
#
_symmetry.space_group_name_H-M   'P 1'
#
loop_
_entity.id
_entity.type
_entity.pdbx_description
1 polymer ?
#
loop_
_entity_poly.entity_id
_entity_poly.type
_entity_poly.pdbx_seq_one_letter_code
_entity_poly.pdbx_strand_id
1 'polypeptide(L)' 'MKTDRINRIKVVLAEQNQTGKWLAEQLQKNEATVSRWRSNTSQPSLEVLTRIAEILNMDRKDLINSSK' A
#
# COMPACT_ATOMS: atom_id res chain seq x y z
N MET A 1 -4.10 -9.70 -19.03
CA MET A 1 -4.13 -9.46 -18.53
C MET A 1 -3.93 -8.70 -17.81
N LYS A 2 -4.03 -8.36 -17.42
CA LYS A 2 -3.87 -7.73 -16.74
C LYS A 2 -4.11 -7.56 -15.69
N THR A 3 -3.57 -7.42 -15.22
CA THR A 3 -3.95 -7.49 -14.10
C THR A 3 -4.19 -6.35 -13.47
N ASP A 4 -5.06 -6.19 -12.89
CA ASP A 4 -5.44 -5.12 -12.36
C ASP A 4 -4.93 -4.86 -11.07
N ARG A 5 -3.86 -4.24 -10.85
CA ARG A 5 -3.39 -3.89 -9.62
C ARG A 5 -4.12 -2.75 -9.15
N ILE A 6 -4.87 -2.89 -8.10
CA ILE A 6 -5.69 -1.83 -7.56
C ILE A 6 -4.86 -0.85 -6.75
N ASN A 7 -3.86 -1.32 -6.01
CA ASN A 7 -3.02 -0.39 -5.27
C ASN A 7 -1.57 -0.49 -5.71
N ARG A 8 -0.80 0.54 -5.40
CA ARG A 8 0.60 0.62 -5.76
C ARG A 8 1.51 0.60 -4.52
N ILE A 9 1.04 -0.01 -3.45
CA ILE A 9 1.78 0.02 -2.19
C ILE A 9 3.17 -0.57 -2.37
N LYS A 10 3.29 -1.68 -3.07
CA LYS A 10 4.57 -2.32 -3.28
C LYS A 10 5.54 -1.40 -4.01
N VAL A 11 5.05 -0.75 -5.05
CA VAL A 11 5.89 0.15 -5.87
C VAL A 11 6.35 1.34 -5.04
N VAL A 12 5.42 1.95 -4.30
CA VAL A 12 5.74 3.14 -3.52
C VAL A 12 6.70 2.81 -2.40
N LEU A 13 6.52 1.68 -1.73
CA LEU A 13 7.45 1.28 -0.68
C LEU A 13 8.85 1.10 -1.25
N ALA A 14 8.95 0.48 -2.42
CA ALA A 14 10.25 0.28 -3.06
C ALA A 14 10.88 1.62 -3.42
N GLU A 15 10.08 2.55 -3.94
CA GLU A 15 10.58 3.87 -4.30
C GLU A 15 11.12 4.63 -3.09
N GLN A 16 10.54 4.39 -1.93
CA GLN A 16 10.97 5.09 -0.71
C GLN A 16 11.93 4.25 0.12
N ASN A 17 12.37 3.12 -0.41
CA ASN A 17 13.31 2.23 0.28
C ASN A 17 12.75 1.74 1.61
N GLN A 18 11.46 1.45 1.65
CA GLN A 18 10.82 0.93 2.85
C GLN A 18 10.31 -0.47 2.60
N THR A 19 10.18 -1.24 3.68
CA THR A 19 9.72 -2.62 3.57
C THR A 19 8.27 -2.74 4.03
N GLY A 20 7.64 -3.85 3.65
CA GLY A 20 6.31 -4.13 4.15
C GLY A 20 6.29 -4.30 5.66
N LYS A 21 7.37 -4.87 6.21
CA LYS A 21 7.47 -5.03 7.66
C LYS A 21 7.47 -3.67 8.35
N TRP A 22 8.24 -2.73 7.79
CA TRP A 22 8.27 -1.37 8.34
C TRP A 22 6.87 -0.75 8.32
N LEU A 23 6.15 -0.91 7.21
CA LEU A 23 4.82 -0.34 7.11
C LEU A 23 3.87 -0.99 8.11
N ALA A 24 3.98 -2.30 8.28
CA ALA A 24 3.14 -3.00 9.25
C ALA A 24 3.38 -2.46 10.64
N GLU A 25 4.63 -2.18 10.98
CA GLU A 25 4.95 -1.61 12.28
C GLU A 25 4.36 -0.22 12.44
N GLN A 26 4.43 0.60 11.41
CA GLN A 26 3.87 1.94 11.48
C GLN A 26 2.35 1.93 11.66
N LEU A 27 1.70 0.93 11.08
CA LEU A 27 0.25 0.82 11.16
C LEU A 27 -0.20 -0.03 12.33
N GLN A 28 0.73 -0.68 13.01
CA GLN A 28 0.40 -1.62 14.09
C GLN A 28 -0.49 -2.74 13.55
N LYS A 29 -0.15 -3.21 12.36
CA LYS A 29 -0.86 -4.29 11.71
C LYS A 29 0.05 -5.49 11.53
N ASN A 30 -0.55 -6.62 11.22
CA ASN A 30 0.20 -7.83 10.98
C ASN A 30 0.93 -7.73 9.65
N GLU A 31 2.15 -8.19 9.61
CA GLU A 31 2.94 -8.15 8.38
C GLU A 31 2.27 -8.94 7.25
N ALA A 32 1.62 -10.05 7.60
CA ALA A 32 0.92 -10.84 6.59
C ALA A 32 -0.20 -10.05 5.94
N THR A 33 -0.88 -9.20 6.72
CA THR A 33 -1.93 -8.35 6.19
C THR A 33 -1.37 -7.38 5.16
N VAL A 34 -0.25 -6.74 5.50
CA VAL A 34 0.38 -5.80 4.58
C VAL A 34 0.88 -6.52 3.34
N SER A 35 1.37 -7.74 3.51
CA SER A 35 1.83 -8.52 2.37
C SER A 35 0.70 -8.79 1.37
N ARG A 36 -0.50 -9.06 1.88
CA ARG A 36 -1.64 -9.25 0.99
C ARG A 36 -1.99 -7.98 0.23
N TRP A 37 -1.85 -6.83 0.88
CA TRP A 37 -2.10 -5.57 0.17
C TRP A 37 -1.05 -5.35 -0.91
N ARG A 38 0.20 -5.67 -0.63
CA ARG A 38 1.28 -5.45 -1.59
C ARG A 38 1.11 -6.34 -2.82
N SER A 39 0.58 -7.54 -2.62
CA SER A 39 0.36 -8.46 -3.73
C SER A 39 -1.01 -8.28 -4.38
N ASN A 40 -1.80 -7.34 -3.87
CA ASN A 40 -3.16 -7.08 -4.35
C ASN A 40 -4.09 -8.28 -4.18
N THR A 41 -3.75 -9.16 -3.23
CA THR A 41 -4.63 -10.25 -2.87
C THR A 41 -5.85 -9.73 -2.10
N SER A 42 -5.64 -8.69 -1.29
CA SER A 42 -6.74 -8.01 -0.64
C SER A 42 -6.37 -6.54 -0.59
N GLN A 43 -7.33 -5.70 -0.28
CA GLN A 43 -7.13 -4.27 -0.30
C GLN A 43 -7.33 -3.68 1.09
N PRO A 44 -6.55 -2.66 1.46
CA PRO A 44 -6.80 -1.97 2.72
C PRO A 44 -8.09 -1.16 2.61
N SER A 45 -8.70 -0.87 3.75
CA SER A 45 -9.88 -0.01 3.76
C SER A 45 -9.45 1.39 3.37
N LEU A 46 -10.42 2.22 3.04
CA LEU A 46 -10.15 3.60 2.68
C LEU A 46 -9.45 4.32 3.83
N GLU A 47 -9.88 4.05 5.05
CA GLU A 47 -9.30 4.68 6.23
C GLU A 47 -7.83 4.30 6.36
N VAL A 48 -7.52 3.02 6.18
CA VAL A 48 -6.14 2.55 6.26
C VAL A 48 -5.30 3.11 5.12
N LEU A 49 -5.89 3.20 3.93
CA LEU A 49 -5.18 3.78 2.79
C LEU A 49 -4.80 5.22 3.07
N THR A 50 -5.70 5.97 3.70
CA THR A 50 -5.41 7.35 4.07
C THR A 50 -4.25 7.41 5.04
N ARG A 51 -4.20 6.48 6.01
CA ARG A 51 -3.09 6.46 6.96
C ARG A 51 -1.77 6.11 6.28
N ILE A 52 -1.81 5.17 5.35
CA ILE A 52 -0.61 4.82 4.60
C ILE A 52 -0.09 6.03 3.84
N ALA A 53 -0.99 6.77 3.20
CA ALA A 53 -0.59 7.95 2.45
C ALA A 53 0.05 8.97 3.37
N GLU A 54 -0.49 9.17 4.57
CA GLU A 54 0.09 10.09 5.52
C GLU A 54 1.48 9.65 5.97
N ILE A 55 1.63 8.35 6.25
CA ILE A 55 2.91 7.80 6.68
C ILE A 55 3.96 7.97 5.59
N LEU A 56 3.56 7.77 4.34
CA LEU A 56 4.47 7.87 3.22
C LEU A 56 4.57 9.29 2.66
N ASN A 57 3.84 10.22 3.25
CA ASN A 57 3.87 11.63 2.88
C ASN A 57 3.51 11.83 1.41
N MET A 58 2.40 11.27 1.02
CA MET A 58 1.92 11.37 -0.36
C MET A 58 0.40 11.41 -0.37
N ASP A 59 -0.17 11.67 -1.53
CA ASP A 59 -1.62 11.69 -1.66
C ASP A 59 -2.15 10.28 -1.76
N ARG A 60 -3.33 10.05 -1.21
CA ARG A 60 -3.97 8.76 -1.27
C ARG A 60 -4.16 8.27 -2.71
N LYS A 61 -4.47 9.18 -3.61
CA LYS A 61 -4.70 8.81 -4.99
C LYS A 61 -3.44 8.21 -5.64
N ASP A 62 -2.28 8.55 -5.12
CA ASP A 62 -1.03 8.03 -5.67
C ASP A 62 -0.76 6.60 -5.24
N LEU A 63 -1.54 6.09 -4.30
CA LEU A 63 -1.45 4.70 -3.88
C LEU A 63 -2.38 3.81 -4.68
N ILE A 64 -3.29 4.39 -5.44
CA ILE A 64 -4.25 3.63 -6.21
C ILE A 64 -3.85 3.66 -7.67
N ASN A 65 -3.94 2.51 -8.31
CA ASN A 65 -3.59 2.42 -9.72
C ASN A 65 -4.69 3.11 -10.52
N SER A 66 -4.34 4.23 -11.16
CA SER A 66 -5.36 4.98 -11.84
C SER A 66 -5.16 4.88 -13.32
N SER A 67 -4.86 3.80 -13.80
CA SER A 67 -4.67 3.70 -15.22
C SER A 67 -5.87 4.09 -15.98
N LYS A 68 -5.87 4.70 -16.60
CA LYS A 68 -6.86 5.03 -17.15
C LYS A 68 -6.77 4.77 -17.96
#